data_f060b257dd64328cb4269fdc24333e5a
#
_entry.id   f060b257dd64328cb4269fdc24333e5a
#
_cell.length_a   1.000
_cell.length_b   1.000
_cell.length_c   1.000
_cell.angle_alpha   90.00
_cell.angle_beta   90.00
_cell.angle_gamma   90.00
#
_symmetry.space_group_name_H-M   'P 1'
#
loop_
_entity.id
_entity.type
_entity.pdbx_description
1 polymer ?
#
loop_
_entity_poly.entity_id
_entity_poly.type
_entity_poly.pdbx_seq_one_letter_code
_entity_poly.pdbx_strand_id
1 'polypeptide(L)'
;MMDLDRVNNYLARVEESEKTTFKPVGSRLKVGVDLGTAYIVLVVLDEENNPVACEKQAAQVLRDGVVVDYTGALRIVRSLKEKLEARLGTELVNCAIAMPAGTESSVKTHQYVAEGAGLEVTNILDEPSAANAIYQIEDGVVVDIGGGTTGLAILKEGKVVQIEDEPTGGTHLTLVPVSYTHLRAHE
;
A
#
# COMPACT_ATOMS: atom_id res chain seq x y z
N MET A 1 -0.54 21.53 12.83
CA MET A 1 -1.92 21.27 12.30
C MET A 1 -1.74 20.63 10.94
N MET A 2 -2.36 19.47 10.68
CA MET A 2 -2.26 18.76 9.40
C MET A 2 -2.83 19.63 8.25
N ASP A 3 -2.07 19.75 7.17
CA ASP A 3 -2.50 20.45 5.95
C ASP A 3 -3.29 19.47 5.06
N LEU A 4 -4.61 19.46 5.25
CA LEU A 4 -5.51 18.56 4.49
C LEU A 4 -5.52 18.87 2.99
N ASP A 5 -5.37 20.14 2.60
CA ASP A 5 -5.37 20.51 1.17
C ASP A 5 -4.12 19.93 0.48
N ARG A 6 -2.95 20.01 1.13
CA ARG A 6 -1.72 19.39 0.64
C ARG A 6 -1.88 17.87 0.49
N VAL A 7 -2.44 17.20 1.51
CA VAL A 7 -2.67 15.77 1.50
C VAL A 7 -3.63 15.37 0.37
N ASN A 8 -4.78 16.05 0.27
CA ASN A 8 -5.79 15.76 -0.76
C ASN A 8 -5.23 15.98 -2.17
N ASN A 9 -4.49 17.07 -2.39
CA ASN A 9 -3.85 17.32 -3.68
C ASN A 9 -2.81 16.26 -4.04
N TYR A 10 -2.05 15.78 -3.06
CA TYR A 10 -1.08 14.71 -3.26
C TYR A 10 -1.78 13.39 -3.66
N LEU A 11 -2.82 13.01 -2.93
CA LEU A 11 -3.59 11.79 -3.21
C LEU A 11 -4.31 11.86 -4.57
N ALA A 12 -4.90 13.03 -4.91
CA ALA A 12 -5.51 13.24 -6.22
C ALA A 12 -4.48 13.06 -7.36
N ARG A 13 -3.24 13.52 -7.15
CA ARG A 13 -2.17 13.32 -8.13
C ARG A 13 -1.75 11.84 -8.23
N VAL A 14 -1.74 11.09 -7.12
CA VAL A 14 -1.53 9.63 -7.17
C VAL A 14 -2.62 8.96 -8.00
N GLU A 15 -3.89 9.30 -7.77
CA GLU A 15 -5.01 8.77 -8.54
C GLU A 15 -4.91 9.11 -10.04
N GLU A 16 -4.58 10.36 -10.38
CA GLU A 16 -4.37 10.78 -11.76
C GLU A 16 -3.20 10.02 -12.40
N SER A 17 -2.16 9.69 -11.64
CA SER A 17 -0.99 8.95 -12.10
C SER A 17 -1.28 7.49 -12.51
N GLU A 18 -2.45 6.95 -12.19
CA GLU A 18 -2.92 5.67 -12.74
C GLU A 18 -3.16 5.76 -14.26
N LYS A 19 -3.60 6.91 -14.75
CA LYS A 19 -3.97 7.14 -16.16
C LYS A 19 -2.93 7.95 -16.91
N THR A 20 -2.20 8.82 -16.22
CA THR A 20 -1.25 9.76 -16.78
C THR A 20 0.15 9.48 -16.25
N THR A 21 1.15 9.49 -17.09
CA THR A 21 2.55 9.46 -16.66
C THR A 21 3.07 10.89 -16.61
N PHE A 22 3.42 11.37 -15.41
CA PHE A 22 4.00 12.69 -15.22
C PHE A 22 5.48 12.68 -15.54
N LYS A 23 5.99 13.82 -15.97
CA LYS A 23 7.44 14.00 -16.16
C LYS A 23 8.13 14.05 -14.80
N PRO A 24 9.10 13.16 -14.51
CA PRO A 24 9.80 13.18 -13.24
C PRO A 24 10.75 14.38 -13.13
N VAL A 25 10.97 14.82 -11.90
CA VAL A 25 12.07 15.73 -11.54
C VAL A 25 13.28 14.87 -11.15
N GLY A 26 14.44 15.19 -11.75
CA GLY A 26 15.66 14.40 -11.56
C GLY A 26 15.67 13.10 -12.37
N SER A 27 16.61 12.23 -12.05
CA SER A 27 16.84 10.97 -12.78
C SER A 27 16.54 9.72 -11.94
N ARG A 28 16.37 9.87 -10.62
CA ARG A 28 16.20 8.77 -9.69
C ARG A 28 14.71 8.58 -9.39
N LEU A 29 14.22 7.37 -9.64
CA LEU A 29 12.86 6.97 -9.33
C LEU A 29 12.83 6.09 -8.06
N LYS A 30 11.77 6.23 -7.29
CA LYS A 30 11.49 5.45 -6.09
C LYS A 30 10.19 4.70 -6.29
N VAL A 31 10.14 3.42 -5.89
CA VAL A 31 8.93 2.60 -6.01
C VAL A 31 8.40 2.30 -4.62
N GLY A 32 7.11 2.56 -4.40
CA GLY A 32 6.36 2.05 -3.27
C GLY A 32 5.56 0.83 -3.71
N VAL A 33 5.63 -0.26 -2.95
CA VAL A 33 4.87 -1.49 -3.18
C VAL A 33 3.97 -1.74 -1.99
N ASP A 34 2.68 -1.87 -2.26
CA ASP A 34 1.67 -2.30 -1.30
C ASP A 34 1.09 -3.65 -1.78
N LEU A 35 1.27 -4.69 -0.97
CA LEU A 35 0.71 -6.02 -1.19
C LEU A 35 -0.57 -6.16 -0.35
N GLY A 36 -1.62 -5.45 -0.76
CA GLY A 36 -2.90 -5.44 -0.05
C GLY A 36 -3.78 -6.65 -0.33
N THR A 37 -4.72 -6.93 0.58
CA THR A 37 -5.67 -8.05 0.46
C THR A 37 -6.64 -7.85 -0.71
N ALA A 38 -7.05 -6.62 -1.01
CA ALA A 38 -7.98 -6.30 -2.09
C ALA A 38 -7.27 -5.93 -3.40
N TYR A 39 -6.15 -5.24 -3.31
CA TYR A 39 -5.36 -4.75 -4.43
C TYR A 39 -3.87 -4.88 -4.13
N ILE A 40 -3.09 -5.14 -5.18
CA ILE A 40 -1.65 -4.89 -5.19
C ILE A 40 -1.43 -3.58 -5.94
N VAL A 41 -0.65 -2.66 -5.35
CA VAL A 41 -0.42 -1.32 -5.88
C VAL A 41 1.09 -1.05 -5.95
N LEU A 42 1.55 -0.51 -7.08
CA LEU A 42 2.88 0.05 -7.24
C LEU A 42 2.77 1.52 -7.61
N VAL A 43 3.41 2.38 -6.82
CA VAL A 43 3.49 3.82 -7.06
C VAL A 43 4.94 4.21 -7.31
N VAL A 44 5.18 5.00 -8.37
CA VAL A 44 6.50 5.54 -8.68
C VAL A 44 6.53 7.02 -8.34
N LEU A 45 7.53 7.42 -7.57
CA LEU A 45 7.81 8.79 -7.18
C LEU A 45 9.14 9.24 -7.78
N ASP A 46 9.29 10.54 -8.03
CA ASP A 46 10.54 11.17 -8.42
C ASP A 46 11.44 11.51 -7.21
N GLU A 47 12.55 12.20 -7.44
CA GLU A 47 13.51 12.60 -6.39
C GLU A 47 12.88 13.52 -5.34
N GLU A 48 11.92 14.35 -5.74
CA GLU A 48 11.19 15.28 -4.87
C GLU A 48 9.94 14.65 -4.22
N ASN A 49 9.75 13.32 -4.38
CA ASN A 49 8.59 12.56 -3.92
C ASN A 49 7.27 12.95 -4.61
N ASN A 50 7.31 13.52 -5.80
CA ASN A 50 6.09 13.74 -6.58
C ASN A 50 5.63 12.42 -7.21
N PRO A 51 4.32 12.10 -7.20
CA PRO A 51 3.78 10.97 -7.94
C PRO A 51 4.01 11.13 -9.45
N VAL A 52 4.56 10.08 -10.08
CA VAL A 52 4.91 10.04 -11.51
C VAL A 52 4.02 9.06 -12.27
N ALA A 53 3.87 7.84 -11.76
CA ALA A 53 3.04 6.80 -12.34
C ALA A 53 2.56 5.82 -11.26
N CYS A 54 1.37 5.28 -11.44
CA CYS A 54 0.80 4.28 -10.57
C CYS A 54 0.17 3.16 -11.40
N GLU A 55 0.34 1.93 -10.94
CA GLU A 55 -0.38 0.77 -11.46
C GLU A 55 -0.95 -0.03 -10.29
N LYS A 56 -2.19 -0.50 -10.45
CA LYS A 56 -2.82 -1.37 -9.46
C LYS A 56 -3.60 -2.50 -10.12
N GLN A 57 -3.74 -3.59 -9.40
CA GLN A 57 -4.52 -4.73 -9.83
C GLN A 57 -5.27 -5.33 -8.65
N ALA A 58 -6.57 -5.60 -8.82
CA ALA A 58 -7.34 -6.39 -7.86
C ALA A 58 -6.72 -7.77 -7.71
N ALA A 59 -6.58 -8.22 -6.47
CA ALA A 59 -5.88 -9.46 -6.14
C ALA A 59 -6.65 -10.23 -5.06
N GLN A 60 -6.52 -11.55 -5.11
CA GLN A 60 -7.03 -12.49 -4.10
C GLN A 60 -5.91 -13.44 -3.68
N VAL A 61 -4.70 -12.92 -3.63
CA VAL A 61 -3.47 -13.67 -3.33
C VAL A 61 -2.98 -13.46 -1.91
N LEU A 62 -3.61 -12.51 -1.19
CA LEU A 62 -3.42 -12.28 0.24
C LEU A 62 -4.74 -12.49 0.98
N ARG A 63 -4.63 -12.91 2.24
CA ARG A 63 -5.73 -12.97 3.21
C ARG A 63 -5.22 -12.44 4.53
N ASP A 64 -5.91 -11.43 5.06
CA ASP A 64 -5.62 -10.83 6.36
C ASP A 64 -4.13 -10.46 6.51
N GLY A 65 -3.56 -9.79 5.48
CA GLY A 65 -2.15 -9.39 5.44
C GLY A 65 -1.14 -10.52 5.17
N VAL A 66 -1.58 -11.76 4.97
CA VAL A 66 -0.69 -12.91 4.70
C VAL A 66 -0.79 -13.33 3.24
N VAL A 67 0.36 -13.50 2.58
CA VAL A 67 0.43 -14.03 1.21
C VAL A 67 0.05 -15.52 1.22
N VAL A 68 -1.09 -15.87 0.62
CA VAL A 68 -1.58 -17.26 0.52
C VAL A 68 -1.32 -17.88 -0.87
N ASP A 69 -1.08 -17.05 -1.89
CA ASP A 69 -0.64 -17.47 -3.21
C ASP A 69 0.60 -16.67 -3.63
N TYR A 70 1.78 -17.18 -3.29
CA TYR A 70 3.06 -16.57 -3.62
C TYR A 70 3.26 -16.37 -5.14
N THR A 71 2.94 -17.41 -5.92
CA THR A 71 3.16 -17.38 -7.38
C THR A 71 2.23 -16.36 -8.04
N GLY A 72 0.99 -16.27 -7.57
CA GLY A 72 0.04 -15.26 -8.01
C GLY A 72 0.50 -13.85 -7.67
N ALA A 73 0.92 -13.60 -6.42
CA ALA A 73 1.43 -12.31 -5.97
C ALA A 73 2.65 -11.88 -6.79
N LEU A 74 3.63 -12.75 -6.93
CA LEU A 74 4.83 -12.53 -7.74
C LEU A 74 4.50 -12.14 -9.18
N ARG A 75 3.59 -12.88 -9.82
CA ARG A 75 3.17 -12.61 -11.21
C ARG A 75 2.51 -11.24 -11.34
N ILE A 76 1.67 -10.85 -10.37
CA ILE A 76 1.01 -9.55 -10.36
C ILE A 76 2.05 -8.44 -10.22
N VAL A 77 2.93 -8.49 -9.21
CA VAL A 77 3.96 -7.47 -8.98
C VAL A 77 4.84 -7.31 -10.21
N ARG A 78 5.29 -8.42 -10.82
CA ARG A 78 6.09 -8.39 -12.04
C ARG A 78 5.35 -7.70 -13.18
N SER A 79 4.08 -8.05 -13.40
CA SER A 79 3.27 -7.44 -14.46
C SER A 79 3.07 -5.94 -14.25
N LEU A 80 2.83 -5.49 -13.00
CA LEU A 80 2.69 -4.07 -12.68
C LEU A 80 4.01 -3.32 -12.89
N LYS A 81 5.14 -3.91 -12.46
CA LYS A 81 6.48 -3.37 -12.70
C LYS A 81 6.73 -3.19 -14.21
N GLU A 82 6.52 -4.23 -15.01
CA GLU A 82 6.72 -4.19 -16.47
C GLU A 82 5.88 -3.10 -17.14
N LYS A 83 4.62 -2.91 -16.72
CA LYS A 83 3.76 -1.83 -17.22
C LYS A 83 4.32 -0.46 -16.88
N LEU A 84 4.77 -0.25 -15.63
CA LEU A 84 5.37 1.01 -15.20
C LEU A 84 6.66 1.30 -15.95
N GLU A 85 7.54 0.31 -16.12
CA GLU A 85 8.77 0.45 -16.90
C GLU A 85 8.49 0.80 -18.37
N ALA A 86 7.49 0.18 -18.97
CA ALA A 86 7.06 0.52 -20.34
C ALA A 86 6.54 1.96 -20.45
N ARG A 87 5.81 2.45 -19.43
CA ARG A 87 5.31 3.83 -19.38
C ARG A 87 6.42 4.86 -19.16
N LEU A 88 7.44 4.49 -18.39
CA LEU A 88 8.52 5.38 -17.96
C LEU A 88 9.75 5.33 -18.91
N GLY A 89 9.87 4.26 -19.69
CA GLY A 89 11.02 4.03 -20.57
C GLY A 89 12.32 3.75 -19.79
N THR A 90 12.22 3.30 -18.53
CA THR A 90 13.40 3.03 -17.68
C THR A 90 13.11 1.86 -16.74
N GLU A 91 14.16 1.16 -16.34
CA GLU A 91 14.10 0.08 -15.36
C GLU A 91 13.84 0.62 -13.94
N LEU A 92 13.01 -0.08 -13.19
CA LEU A 92 12.72 0.18 -11.78
C LEU A 92 13.47 -0.86 -10.93
N VAL A 93 14.37 -0.40 -10.08
CA VAL A 93 15.26 -1.29 -9.30
C VAL A 93 14.90 -1.28 -7.82
N ASN A 94 14.88 -0.10 -7.18
CA ASN A 94 14.73 0.02 -5.74
C ASN A 94 13.27 0.22 -5.34
N CYS A 95 12.84 -0.47 -4.27
CA CYS A 95 11.50 -0.24 -3.70
C CYS A 95 11.51 -0.18 -2.18
N ALA A 96 10.45 0.47 -1.65
CA ALA A 96 10.00 0.32 -0.28
C ALA A 96 8.69 -0.49 -0.27
N ILE A 97 8.46 -1.26 0.77
CA ILE A 97 7.24 -2.05 0.96
C ILE A 97 6.49 -1.51 2.16
N ALA A 98 5.17 -1.34 2.04
CA ALA A 98 4.26 -1.20 3.17
C ALA A 98 3.61 -2.56 3.47
N MET A 99 3.39 -2.86 4.76
CA MET A 99 2.81 -4.13 5.19
C MET A 99 2.08 -3.99 6.54
N PRO A 100 1.11 -4.86 6.85
CA PRO A 100 0.46 -4.87 8.14
C PRO A 100 1.44 -5.05 9.30
N ALA A 101 1.21 -4.37 10.41
CA ALA A 101 2.03 -4.50 11.62
C ALA A 101 1.87 -5.89 12.26
N GLY A 102 2.85 -6.31 13.08
CA GLY A 102 2.78 -7.58 13.80
C GLY A 102 2.91 -8.85 12.94
N THR A 103 3.14 -8.70 11.63
CA THR A 103 3.28 -9.84 10.70
C THR A 103 4.75 -10.18 10.42
N GLU A 104 5.60 -10.21 11.45
CA GLU A 104 7.05 -10.47 11.29
C GLU A 104 7.35 -11.76 10.51
N SER A 105 6.53 -12.79 10.66
CA SER A 105 6.65 -14.03 9.87
C SER A 105 6.34 -13.84 8.38
N SER A 106 5.55 -12.83 8.03
CA SER A 106 5.16 -12.51 6.65
C SER A 106 6.11 -11.53 5.96
N VAL A 107 6.94 -10.76 6.72
CA VAL A 107 7.90 -9.78 6.19
C VAL A 107 8.73 -10.38 5.07
N LYS A 108 9.34 -11.55 5.32
CA LYS A 108 10.18 -12.23 4.34
C LYS A 108 9.43 -12.62 3.07
N THR A 109 8.17 -13.04 3.21
CA THR A 109 7.36 -13.43 2.05
C THR A 109 7.04 -12.22 1.17
N HIS A 110 6.68 -11.07 1.77
CA HIS A 110 6.45 -9.82 1.04
C HIS A 110 7.74 -9.37 0.34
N GLN A 111 8.86 -9.38 1.06
CA GLN A 111 10.18 -9.08 0.51
C GLN A 111 10.52 -9.99 -0.68
N TYR A 112 10.37 -11.31 -0.54
CA TYR A 112 10.65 -12.26 -1.60
C TYR A 112 9.74 -12.10 -2.82
N VAL A 113 8.49 -11.67 -2.65
CA VAL A 113 7.61 -11.35 -3.77
C VAL A 113 8.16 -10.17 -4.57
N ALA A 114 8.58 -9.09 -3.92
CA ALA A 114 9.16 -7.92 -4.60
C ALA A 114 10.51 -8.25 -5.24
N GLU A 115 11.40 -8.94 -4.52
CA GLU A 115 12.72 -9.36 -5.03
C GLU A 115 12.60 -10.34 -6.20
N GLY A 116 11.67 -11.29 -6.12
CA GLY A 116 11.37 -12.21 -7.22
C GLY A 116 10.83 -11.51 -8.47
N ALA A 117 10.21 -10.35 -8.32
CA ALA A 117 9.79 -9.50 -9.43
C ALA A 117 10.92 -8.62 -10.00
N GLY A 118 12.14 -8.70 -9.42
CA GLY A 118 13.31 -7.93 -9.86
C GLY A 118 13.37 -6.53 -9.25
N LEU A 119 12.81 -6.36 -8.05
CA LEU A 119 12.97 -5.14 -7.25
C LEU A 119 13.93 -5.42 -6.08
N GLU A 120 14.76 -4.45 -5.73
CA GLU A 120 15.60 -4.47 -4.55
C GLU A 120 14.88 -3.76 -3.41
N VAL A 121 14.56 -4.48 -2.32
CA VAL A 121 13.84 -3.91 -1.17
C VAL A 121 14.81 -3.13 -0.29
N THR A 122 14.69 -1.82 -0.29
CA THR A 122 15.55 -0.92 0.48
C THR A 122 14.95 -0.49 1.82
N ASN A 123 13.63 -0.58 1.97
CA ASN A 123 12.94 -0.24 3.20
C ASN A 123 11.63 -1.01 3.35
N ILE A 124 11.25 -1.29 4.59
CA ILE A 124 9.97 -1.93 4.95
C ILE A 124 9.36 -1.10 6.08
N LEU A 125 8.12 -0.72 5.92
CA LEU A 125 7.34 0.08 6.86
C LEU A 125 6.03 -0.62 7.18
N ASP A 126 5.49 -0.39 8.37
CA ASP A 126 4.08 -0.68 8.62
C ASP A 126 3.19 0.32 7.86
N GLU A 127 1.99 -0.11 7.49
CA GLU A 127 1.06 0.68 6.67
C GLU A 127 0.68 2.02 7.32
N PRO A 128 0.32 2.11 8.62
CA PRO A 128 0.04 3.39 9.26
C PRO A 128 1.25 4.34 9.28
N SER A 129 2.48 3.83 9.49
CA SER A 129 3.69 4.66 9.42
C SER A 129 3.96 5.16 8.00
N ALA A 130 3.73 4.31 7.00
CA ALA A 130 3.83 4.71 5.60
C ALA A 130 2.81 5.81 5.25
N ALA A 131 1.56 5.67 5.71
CA ALA A 131 0.52 6.69 5.56
C ALA A 131 0.90 8.00 6.28
N ASN A 132 1.49 7.92 7.47
CA ASN A 132 1.93 9.10 8.21
C ASN A 132 3.08 9.87 7.54
N ALA A 133 3.84 9.26 6.66
CA ALA A 133 4.82 9.98 5.85
C ALA A 133 4.16 11.07 4.99
N ILE A 134 2.90 10.88 4.60
CA ILE A 134 2.09 11.87 3.87
C ILE A 134 1.37 12.81 4.84
N TYR A 135 0.75 12.29 5.89
CA TYR A 135 -0.06 13.08 6.84
C TYR A 135 0.79 13.97 7.74
N GLN A 136 1.98 13.54 8.14
CA GLN A 136 2.91 14.26 9.01
C GLN A 136 2.28 14.63 10.36
N ILE A 137 1.55 13.68 10.96
CA ILE A 137 0.98 13.82 12.30
C ILE A 137 2.11 13.66 13.32
N GLU A 138 2.24 14.62 14.23
CA GLU A 138 3.21 14.56 15.32
C GLU A 138 2.61 13.92 16.58
N ASP A 139 1.39 14.31 16.95
CA ASP A 139 0.65 13.78 18.09
C ASP A 139 -0.74 13.36 17.64
N GLY A 140 -1.06 12.07 17.77
CA GLY A 140 -2.35 11.55 17.36
C GLY A 140 -2.34 10.07 17.02
N VAL A 141 -3.34 9.66 16.27
CA VAL A 141 -3.52 8.28 15.81
C VAL A 141 -3.73 8.26 14.30
N VAL A 142 -3.02 7.38 13.63
CA VAL A 142 -3.29 7.00 12.24
C VAL A 142 -4.00 5.66 12.24
N VAL A 143 -5.14 5.59 11.59
CA VAL A 143 -5.91 4.35 11.40
C VAL A 143 -5.97 4.08 9.91
N ASP A 144 -5.44 2.93 9.52
CA ASP A 144 -5.48 2.42 8.15
C ASP A 144 -6.46 1.25 8.07
N ILE A 145 -7.52 1.41 7.28
CA ILE A 145 -8.55 0.38 7.10
C ILE A 145 -8.40 -0.20 5.70
N GLY A 146 -7.62 -1.28 5.62
CA GLY A 146 -7.43 -2.04 4.39
C GLY A 146 -8.59 -2.98 4.06
N GLY A 147 -8.42 -3.81 3.04
CA GLY A 147 -9.41 -4.83 2.66
C GLY A 147 -9.54 -5.97 3.67
N GLY A 148 -8.43 -6.44 4.23
CA GLY A 148 -8.37 -7.58 5.14
C GLY A 148 -8.01 -7.22 6.58
N THR A 149 -7.27 -6.14 6.80
CA THR A 149 -6.75 -5.73 8.10
C THR A 149 -7.12 -4.28 8.42
N THR A 150 -7.01 -3.92 9.69
CA THR A 150 -7.06 -2.54 10.17
C THR A 150 -5.82 -2.30 11.03
N GLY A 151 -4.92 -1.46 10.51
CA GLY A 151 -3.71 -1.03 11.20
C GLY A 151 -3.93 0.26 12.00
N LEU A 152 -3.26 0.37 13.14
CA LEU A 152 -3.35 1.53 14.01
C LEU A 152 -1.96 1.90 14.53
N ALA A 153 -1.55 3.16 14.35
CA ALA A 153 -0.33 3.69 14.94
C ALA A 153 -0.64 4.90 15.83
N ILE A 154 -0.14 4.86 17.05
CA ILE A 154 -0.18 5.98 17.99
C ILE A 154 1.15 6.74 17.85
N LEU A 155 1.06 8.05 17.59
CA LEU A 155 2.19 8.94 17.43
C LEU A 155 2.28 9.93 18.59
N LYS A 156 3.49 10.16 19.06
CA LYS A 156 3.84 11.17 20.03
C LYS A 156 5.16 11.84 19.67
N GLU A 157 5.17 13.16 19.57
CA GLU A 157 6.35 13.95 19.18
C GLU A 157 6.98 13.46 17.86
N GLY A 158 6.12 13.13 16.88
CA GLY A 158 6.51 12.63 15.57
C GLY A 158 7.06 11.19 15.54
N LYS A 159 6.99 10.47 16.68
CA LYS A 159 7.46 9.08 16.79
C LYS A 159 6.28 8.14 17.02
N VAL A 160 6.32 7.00 16.36
CA VAL A 160 5.40 5.91 16.65
C VAL A 160 5.75 5.31 18.00
N VAL A 161 4.79 5.33 18.93
CA VAL A 161 4.94 4.79 20.30
C VAL A 161 4.23 3.46 20.48
N GLN A 162 3.23 3.18 19.66
CA GLN A 162 2.52 1.90 19.65
C GLN A 162 1.96 1.64 18.25
N ILE A 163 2.00 0.38 17.83
CA ILE A 163 1.38 -0.11 16.58
C ILE A 163 0.59 -1.36 16.95
N GLU A 164 -0.63 -1.44 16.41
CA GLU A 164 -1.50 -2.62 16.49
C GLU A 164 -2.09 -2.90 15.11
N ASP A 165 -2.36 -4.16 14.83
CA ASP A 165 -3.05 -4.59 13.63
C ASP A 165 -4.11 -5.63 13.98
N GLU A 166 -5.29 -5.47 13.40
CA GLU A 166 -6.43 -6.35 13.61
C GLU A 166 -6.80 -7.01 12.27
N PRO A 167 -6.92 -8.34 12.19
CA PRO A 167 -7.29 -9.03 10.95
C PRO A 167 -8.79 -8.86 10.63
N THR A 168 -9.24 -7.61 10.60
CA THR A 168 -10.62 -7.21 10.28
C THR A 168 -10.56 -5.94 9.45
N GLY A 169 -10.84 -6.03 8.17
CA GLY A 169 -10.83 -4.89 7.24
C GLY A 169 -12.20 -4.66 6.59
N GLY A 170 -12.20 -3.79 5.58
CA GLY A 170 -13.40 -3.36 4.87
C GLY A 170 -14.24 -4.50 4.28
N THR A 171 -13.60 -5.59 3.84
CA THR A 171 -14.31 -6.79 3.34
C THR A 171 -15.18 -7.41 4.43
N HIS A 172 -14.67 -7.54 5.65
CA HIS A 172 -15.41 -8.08 6.79
C HIS A 172 -16.58 -7.16 7.17
N LEU A 173 -16.35 -5.84 7.20
CA LEU A 173 -17.38 -4.84 7.48
C LEU A 173 -18.51 -4.88 6.44
N THR A 174 -18.20 -5.17 5.18
CA THR A 174 -19.21 -5.29 4.11
C THR A 174 -20.03 -6.56 4.24
N LEU A 175 -19.44 -7.67 4.68
CA LEU A 175 -20.13 -8.96 4.80
C LEU A 175 -21.17 -8.98 5.95
N VAL A 176 -20.89 -8.28 7.05
CA VAL A 176 -21.79 -8.24 8.22
C VAL A 176 -23.18 -7.67 7.88
N PRO A 177 -23.33 -6.52 7.21
CA PRO A 177 -24.64 -6.00 6.82
C PRO A 177 -25.41 -6.92 5.87
N VAL A 178 -24.73 -7.59 4.95
CA VAL A 178 -25.35 -8.52 3.98
C VAL A 178 -25.92 -9.72 4.70
N SER A 179 -25.20 -10.29 5.67
CA SER A 179 -25.68 -11.41 6.48
C SER A 179 -26.92 -11.04 7.32
N TYR A 180 -26.93 -9.81 7.84
CA TYR A 180 -28.06 -9.32 8.67
C TYR A 180 -29.32 -9.04 7.83
N THR A 181 -29.18 -8.56 6.61
CA THR A 181 -30.31 -8.32 5.69
C THR A 181 -30.93 -9.62 5.18
N HIS A 182 -30.15 -10.66 4.98
CA HIS A 182 -30.65 -11.98 4.59
C HIS A 182 -31.39 -12.70 5.73
N LEU A 183 -31.01 -12.51 7.00
CA LEU A 183 -31.69 -13.06 8.15
C LEU A 183 -33.06 -12.42 8.39
N ARG A 184 -33.29 -11.16 8.01
CA ARG A 184 -34.59 -10.48 8.10
C ARG A 184 -35.57 -10.81 6.97
N ALA A 185 -35.09 -11.38 5.87
CA ALA A 185 -35.95 -11.77 4.76
C ALA A 185 -36.69 -13.11 4.98
N HIS A 186 -36.44 -13.80 6.13
CA HIS A 186 -37.04 -15.07 6.47
C HIS A 186 -37.90 -15.01 7.73
N GLU A 187 -38.16 -13.85 8.33
CA GLU A 187 -39.18 -13.59 9.33
C GLU A 187 -40.38 -12.88 8.65
#